data_9f167d03171065b85a868e246ffb6828
#
_entry.id   9f167d03171065b85a868e246ffb6828
#
_cell.length_a   1.000
_cell.length_b   1.000
_cell.length_c   1.000
_cell.angle_alpha   90.00
_cell.angle_beta   90.00
_cell.angle_gamma   90.00
#
_symmetry.space_group_name_H-M   'P 1'
#
loop_
_entity.id
_entity.type
_entity.pdbx_description
1 polymer ?
#
loop_
_entity_poly.entity_id
_entity_poly.type
_entity_poly.pdbx_seq_one_letter_code
_entity_poly.pdbx_strand_id
1 'polypeptide(L)'
;MNRRAFFKRLFSGIFVAKAFPLLGKEKKVPYSLTTHKVASNSWKEQNLIGRVVIAKDLNIPSLEAELRSKRVKEMILEGVKELLAAPSIPAAWKSLFSPSDFVGIKLSCLAGRQLSPHPEVVDGIVAGLRLAGVKDENILIWERTNRELIGAGFTINTSKKGVKCFGSDALELPYDATLQFAGSVGSCFSTILSTYCTALINVPVLKDHDLAGVTLAMKNLFGVIHNPNRYHDNNCDPYIAELSTHPYIKDKQRLILCDGLLAQCHGGPSYKQQWAWNFSGLIISQDAVAADAIGADIIEKKRKELNLKPLKEEGRAPKYIATAAGLGLGENRLDKIKLIKI
;
A
#
# COMPACT_ATOMS: atom_id res chain seq x y z
N MET A 1 -24.47 -33.87 -40.21
CA MET A 1 -23.50 -32.99 -40.85
C MET A 1 -22.14 -33.20 -40.18
N ASN A 2 -21.16 -33.70 -40.96
CA ASN A 2 -19.94 -34.31 -40.42
C ASN A 2 -18.88 -33.21 -40.06
N ARG A 3 -18.31 -33.27 -38.85
CA ARG A 3 -17.36 -32.30 -38.31
C ARG A 3 -16.13 -32.02 -39.21
N ARG A 4 -15.81 -32.91 -40.14
CA ARG A 4 -14.73 -32.76 -41.12
C ARG A 4 -15.03 -31.78 -42.27
N ALA A 5 -16.29 -31.46 -42.52
CA ALA A 5 -16.69 -30.54 -43.59
C ALA A 5 -16.66 -29.04 -43.16
N PHE A 6 -16.70 -28.80 -41.84
CA PHE A 6 -16.64 -27.45 -41.26
C PHE A 6 -15.23 -26.83 -41.33
N PHE A 7 -14.20 -27.66 -41.18
CA PHE A 7 -12.81 -27.19 -41.14
C PHE A 7 -12.20 -26.89 -42.55
N LYS A 8 -12.80 -27.44 -43.62
CA LYS A 8 -12.27 -27.18 -44.99
C LYS A 8 -12.73 -25.86 -45.66
N ARG A 9 -13.67 -25.13 -45.06
CA ARG A 9 -14.14 -23.83 -45.56
C ARG A 9 -13.49 -22.60 -44.89
N LEU A 10 -12.61 -22.80 -43.91
CA LEU A 10 -11.94 -21.70 -43.18
C LEU A 10 -10.53 -21.33 -43.72
N PHE A 11 -10.06 -21.99 -44.81
CA PHE A 11 -8.68 -21.80 -45.31
C PHE A 11 -8.58 -21.25 -46.75
N SER A 12 -9.63 -20.61 -47.29
CA SER A 12 -9.57 -19.98 -48.59
C SER A 12 -9.93 -18.49 -48.61
N GLY A 13 -9.56 -17.76 -47.58
CA GLY A 13 -9.55 -16.31 -47.52
C GLY A 13 -8.14 -15.81 -47.29
N ILE A 14 -7.50 -15.26 -48.33
CA ILE A 14 -6.24 -14.51 -48.17
C ILE A 14 -6.56 -13.25 -47.33
N PHE A 15 -6.43 -13.34 -46.03
CA PHE A 15 -6.38 -12.15 -45.17
C PHE A 15 -5.02 -11.51 -45.34
N VAL A 16 -4.94 -10.44 -46.14
CA VAL A 16 -3.84 -9.49 -46.06
C VAL A 16 -3.95 -8.82 -44.70
N ALA A 17 -3.26 -9.38 -43.72
CA ALA A 17 -3.07 -8.72 -42.45
C ALA A 17 -2.25 -7.45 -42.72
N LYS A 18 -2.93 -6.27 -42.77
CA LYS A 18 -2.23 -5.01 -42.56
C LYS A 18 -1.52 -5.12 -41.22
N ALA A 19 -0.20 -5.20 -41.28
CA ALA A 19 0.63 -5.11 -40.11
C ALA A 19 0.30 -3.79 -39.39
N PHE A 20 -0.43 -3.89 -38.27
CA PHE A 20 -0.43 -2.81 -37.30
C PHE A 20 1.03 -2.62 -36.87
N PRO A 21 1.56 -1.39 -36.87
CA PRO A 21 2.85 -1.14 -36.29
C PRO A 21 2.79 -1.63 -34.84
N LEU A 22 3.58 -2.63 -34.50
CA LEU A 22 3.88 -3.00 -33.13
C LEU A 22 4.27 -1.69 -32.42
N LEU A 23 3.39 -1.20 -31.55
CA LEU A 23 3.72 -0.18 -30.55
C LEU A 23 5.10 -0.54 -30.01
N GLY A 24 6.04 0.36 -30.20
CA GLY A 24 7.44 0.13 -29.93
C GLY A 24 7.60 -0.55 -28.60
N LYS A 25 8.36 -1.64 -28.56
CA LYS A 25 8.87 -2.21 -27.33
C LYS A 25 9.51 -1.06 -26.58
N GLU A 26 8.85 -0.55 -25.53
CA GLU A 26 9.54 0.29 -24.56
C GLU A 26 10.80 -0.47 -24.20
N LYS A 27 11.95 0.07 -24.56
CA LYS A 27 13.23 -0.49 -24.15
C LYS A 27 13.18 -0.49 -22.64
N LYS A 28 12.97 -1.67 -22.03
CA LYS A 28 13.18 -1.86 -20.58
C LYS A 28 14.60 -1.39 -20.35
N VAL A 29 14.76 -0.20 -19.81
CA VAL A 29 16.06 0.27 -19.35
C VAL A 29 16.36 -0.61 -18.15
N PRO A 30 17.40 -1.46 -18.20
CA PRO A 30 17.77 -2.29 -17.08
C PRO A 30 18.17 -1.36 -15.93
N TYR A 31 17.27 -1.23 -14.95
CA TYR A 31 17.55 -0.41 -13.79
C TYR A 31 18.32 -1.27 -12.79
N SER A 32 19.62 -1.03 -12.68
CA SER A 32 20.45 -1.57 -11.61
C SER A 32 20.34 -0.64 -10.41
N LEU A 33 19.50 -0.99 -9.44
CA LEU A 33 19.59 -0.42 -8.12
C LEU A 33 20.87 -0.92 -7.45
N THR A 34 21.61 -0.06 -6.81
CA THR A 34 22.76 -0.46 -5.99
C THR A 34 22.25 -1.26 -4.80
N THR A 35 22.71 -2.50 -4.64
CA THR A 35 22.38 -3.30 -3.47
C THR A 35 22.95 -2.61 -2.23
N HIS A 36 22.08 -2.11 -1.37
CA HIS A 36 22.50 -1.64 -0.07
C HIS A 36 22.70 -2.88 0.81
N LYS A 37 23.93 -3.06 1.34
CA LYS A 37 24.10 -4.00 2.45
C LYS A 37 23.14 -3.55 3.54
N VAL A 38 22.22 -4.43 3.94
CA VAL A 38 21.37 -4.19 5.09
C VAL A 38 22.32 -3.91 6.25
N ALA A 39 22.45 -2.63 6.62
CA ALA A 39 23.17 -2.27 7.82
C ALA A 39 22.44 -2.99 8.95
N SER A 40 23.17 -3.68 9.82
CA SER A 40 22.62 -4.30 11.02
C SER A 40 21.74 -3.27 11.72
N ASN A 41 20.43 -3.50 11.72
CA ASN A 41 19.43 -2.52 12.10
C ASN A 41 19.72 -1.98 13.49
N SER A 42 20.14 -0.72 13.59
CA SER A 42 20.09 0.06 14.82
C SER A 42 18.65 0.45 15.18
N TRP A 43 17.68 0.13 14.29
CA TRP A 43 16.27 0.35 14.58
C TRP A 43 15.81 -0.65 15.64
N LYS A 44 15.56 -0.14 16.83
CA LYS A 44 14.90 -0.91 17.89
C LYS A 44 13.41 -0.74 17.69
N GLU A 45 12.73 -1.85 17.42
CA GLU A 45 11.28 -1.90 17.42
C GLU A 45 10.77 -1.27 18.72
N GLN A 46 10.16 -0.09 18.62
CA GLN A 46 9.45 0.48 19.76
C GLN A 46 8.18 -0.35 19.90
N ASN A 47 7.95 -0.91 21.08
CA ASN A 47 6.75 -1.69 21.34
C ASN A 47 5.52 -0.76 21.39
N LEU A 48 5.03 -0.36 20.21
CA LEU A 48 3.85 0.47 20.01
C LEU A 48 2.62 -0.34 19.60
N ILE A 49 2.58 -1.63 20.00
CA ILE A 49 1.43 -2.48 19.76
C ILE A 49 0.17 -1.80 20.28
N GLY A 50 -0.87 -1.78 19.43
CA GLY A 50 -2.15 -1.18 19.74
C GLY A 50 -2.15 0.35 19.80
N ARG A 51 -1.13 1.06 19.25
CA ARG A 51 -1.12 2.52 19.21
C ARG A 51 -1.44 3.03 17.79
N VAL A 52 -2.48 3.89 17.69
CA VAL A 52 -2.95 4.46 16.42
C VAL A 52 -3.22 5.94 16.60
N VAL A 53 -2.78 6.74 15.64
CA VAL A 53 -3.12 8.17 15.53
C VAL A 53 -4.08 8.36 14.38
N ILE A 54 -5.17 9.09 14.60
CA ILE A 54 -6.01 9.68 13.55
C ILE A 54 -5.73 11.18 13.51
N ALA A 55 -5.05 11.62 12.45
CA ALA A 55 -4.89 13.03 12.15
C ALA A 55 -6.00 13.44 11.18
N LYS A 56 -6.86 14.41 11.57
CA LYS A 56 -8.07 14.75 10.81
C LYS A 56 -8.31 16.25 10.76
N ASP A 57 -8.63 16.75 9.54
CA ASP A 57 -9.05 18.13 9.36
C ASP A 57 -10.17 18.20 8.31
N LEU A 58 -11.38 18.54 8.76
CA LEU A 58 -12.57 18.59 7.92
C LEU A 58 -12.53 19.69 6.85
N ASN A 59 -11.61 20.64 6.96
CA ASN A 59 -11.45 21.73 5.98
C ASN A 59 -10.65 21.29 4.75
N ILE A 60 -9.94 20.14 4.80
CA ILE A 60 -9.10 19.66 3.70
C ILE A 60 -9.78 19.76 2.31
N PRO A 61 -11.04 19.32 2.14
CA PRO A 61 -11.67 19.35 0.82
C PRO A 61 -11.93 20.76 0.27
N SER A 62 -12.00 21.78 1.14
CA SER A 62 -12.26 23.17 0.75
C SER A 62 -11.00 24.01 0.58
N LEU A 63 -9.82 23.47 0.92
CA LEU A 63 -8.55 24.17 0.79
C LEU A 63 -8.07 24.22 -0.66
N GLU A 64 -7.52 25.34 -1.07
CA GLU A 64 -6.74 25.46 -2.29
C GLU A 64 -5.53 24.52 -2.27
N ALA A 65 -5.07 24.08 -3.44
CA ALA A 65 -4.11 22.98 -3.59
C ALA A 65 -2.82 23.18 -2.76
N GLU A 66 -2.28 24.39 -2.73
CA GLU A 66 -1.06 24.70 -1.96
C GLU A 66 -1.30 24.61 -0.45
N LEU A 67 -2.37 25.21 0.04
CA LEU A 67 -2.75 25.17 1.46
C LEU A 67 -3.10 23.74 1.89
N ARG A 68 -3.79 22.99 1.03
CA ARG A 68 -4.11 21.57 1.26
C ARG A 68 -2.84 20.74 1.39
N SER A 69 -1.89 20.88 0.46
CA SER A 69 -0.59 20.19 0.52
C SER A 69 0.18 20.52 1.79
N LYS A 70 0.23 21.81 2.16
CA LYS A 70 0.85 22.23 3.41
C LYS A 70 0.19 21.60 4.63
N ARG A 71 -1.14 21.63 4.71
CA ARG A 71 -1.90 21.09 5.83
C ARG A 71 -1.75 19.58 5.97
N VAL A 72 -1.84 18.84 4.85
CA VAL A 72 -1.63 17.39 4.85
C VAL A 72 -0.23 17.04 5.33
N LYS A 73 0.80 17.77 4.89
CA LYS A 73 2.17 17.59 5.39
C LYS A 73 2.26 17.81 6.90
N GLU A 74 1.63 18.86 7.43
CA GLU A 74 1.61 19.12 8.88
C GLU A 74 0.93 17.97 9.65
N MET A 75 -0.21 17.47 9.16
CA MET A 75 -0.91 16.34 9.76
C MET A 75 -0.03 15.07 9.81
N ILE A 76 0.75 14.81 8.76
CA ILE A 76 1.68 13.67 8.72
C ILE A 76 2.80 13.84 9.74
N LEU A 77 3.46 15.00 9.74
CA LEU A 77 4.62 15.26 10.57
C LEU A 77 4.26 15.24 12.06
N GLU A 78 3.17 15.92 12.44
CA GLU A 78 2.65 15.91 13.81
C GLU A 78 2.10 14.56 14.19
N GLY A 79 1.38 13.88 13.29
CA GLY A 79 0.83 12.55 13.54
C GLY A 79 1.90 11.50 13.86
N VAL A 80 3.03 11.52 13.16
CA VAL A 80 4.17 10.62 13.46
C VAL A 80 4.82 11.01 14.79
N LYS A 81 4.96 12.30 15.09
CA LYS A 81 5.47 12.78 16.39
C LYS A 81 4.58 12.28 17.54
N GLU A 82 3.27 12.45 17.41
CA GLU A 82 2.29 11.99 18.42
C GLU A 82 2.27 10.45 18.55
N LEU A 83 2.35 9.72 17.43
CA LEU A 83 2.45 8.27 17.44
C LEU A 83 3.61 7.80 18.34
N LEU A 84 4.76 8.43 18.22
CA LEU A 84 5.98 8.05 18.91
C LEU A 84 6.14 8.72 20.28
N ALA A 85 5.24 9.65 20.65
CA ALA A 85 5.39 10.53 21.81
C ALA A 85 6.78 11.22 21.84
N ALA A 86 7.27 11.60 20.66
CA ALA A 86 8.60 12.16 20.49
C ALA A 86 8.65 13.64 20.90
N PRO A 87 9.80 14.15 21.38
CA PRO A 87 9.93 15.54 21.83
C PRO A 87 9.85 16.56 20.66
N SER A 88 10.12 16.10 19.44
CA SER A 88 10.02 16.94 18.22
C SER A 88 9.80 16.12 16.99
N ILE A 89 9.29 16.74 15.92
CA ILE A 89 9.10 16.10 14.60
C ILE A 89 10.42 15.48 14.09
N PRO A 90 11.57 16.18 14.05
CA PRO A 90 12.81 15.55 13.60
C PRO A 90 13.25 14.37 14.45
N ALA A 91 13.03 14.41 15.76
CA ALA A 91 13.35 13.29 16.65
C ALA A 91 12.50 12.06 16.33
N ALA A 92 11.21 12.24 16.04
CA ALA A 92 10.32 11.17 15.65
C ALA A 92 10.79 10.47 14.37
N TRP A 93 11.04 11.20 13.30
CA TRP A 93 11.47 10.63 12.03
C TRP A 93 12.86 9.99 12.10
N LYS A 94 13.80 10.58 12.84
CA LYS A 94 15.14 10.01 13.10
C LYS A 94 15.10 8.72 13.94
N SER A 95 14.07 8.52 14.76
CA SER A 95 13.90 7.25 15.48
C SER A 95 13.40 6.12 14.60
N LEU A 96 12.75 6.43 13.49
CA LEU A 96 12.24 5.45 12.51
C LEU A 96 13.23 5.17 11.39
N PHE A 97 13.95 6.19 10.93
CA PHE A 97 14.76 6.09 9.72
C PHE A 97 16.15 6.71 9.94
N SER A 98 17.15 6.13 9.26
CA SER A 98 18.52 6.60 9.27
C SER A 98 18.94 7.09 7.88
N PRO A 99 19.98 7.96 7.77
CA PRO A 99 20.52 8.43 6.50
C PRO A 99 21.01 7.29 5.58
N SER A 100 21.33 6.14 6.13
CA SER A 100 21.79 4.96 5.38
C SER A 100 20.65 4.08 4.88
N ASP A 101 19.40 4.33 5.27
CA ASP A 101 18.28 3.53 4.80
C ASP A 101 17.98 3.76 3.31
N PHE A 102 17.57 2.70 2.65
CA PHE A 102 16.87 2.75 1.37
C PHE A 102 15.38 2.48 1.66
N VAL A 103 14.57 3.53 1.57
CA VAL A 103 13.18 3.48 2.03
C VAL A 103 12.23 3.25 0.86
N GLY A 104 11.48 2.14 0.89
CA GLY A 104 10.38 1.88 -0.03
C GLY A 104 9.08 2.45 0.54
N ILE A 105 8.38 3.28 -0.25
CA ILE A 105 7.03 3.78 0.04
C ILE A 105 6.07 2.99 -0.84
N LYS A 106 5.43 1.94 -0.28
CA LYS A 106 4.49 1.08 -1.00
C LYS A 106 3.10 1.69 -1.02
N LEU A 107 2.63 2.02 -2.21
CA LEU A 107 1.32 2.61 -2.43
C LEU A 107 0.24 1.56 -2.71
N SER A 108 -1.02 1.99 -2.79
CA SER A 108 -2.21 1.21 -3.18
C SER A 108 -2.89 1.86 -4.39
N CYS A 109 -2.37 1.61 -5.61
CA CYS A 109 -2.76 2.36 -6.80
C CYS A 109 -3.77 1.66 -7.73
N LEU A 110 -4.23 0.44 -7.39
CA LEU A 110 -5.10 -0.38 -8.25
C LEU A 110 -6.42 0.33 -8.63
N ALA A 111 -6.95 1.20 -7.77
CA ALA A 111 -8.22 1.89 -8.00
C ALA A 111 -8.12 3.14 -8.91
N GLY A 112 -6.91 3.46 -9.40
CA GLY A 112 -6.65 4.65 -10.21
C GLY A 112 -6.69 5.95 -9.40
N ARG A 113 -6.64 7.09 -10.10
CA ARG A 113 -6.40 8.41 -9.49
C ARG A 113 -7.39 8.79 -8.38
N GLN A 114 -8.64 8.35 -8.49
CA GLN A 114 -9.70 8.77 -7.58
C GLN A 114 -9.62 8.12 -6.20
N LEU A 115 -9.03 6.92 -6.08
CA LEU A 115 -9.01 6.16 -4.83
C LEU A 115 -7.66 5.47 -4.61
N SER A 116 -6.59 6.20 -4.89
CA SER A 116 -5.20 5.87 -4.58
C SER A 116 -4.64 6.90 -3.60
N PRO A 117 -3.49 6.65 -2.97
CA PRO A 117 -2.86 7.64 -2.10
C PRO A 117 -2.64 8.96 -2.84
N HIS A 118 -3.00 10.07 -2.21
CA HIS A 118 -2.84 11.39 -2.79
C HIS A 118 -1.36 11.79 -2.87
N PRO A 119 -0.91 12.46 -3.95
CA PRO A 119 0.47 12.92 -4.07
C PRO A 119 0.95 13.76 -2.87
N GLU A 120 0.10 14.64 -2.34
CA GLU A 120 0.42 15.46 -1.16
C GLU A 120 0.68 14.64 0.11
N VAL A 121 0.09 13.45 0.22
CA VAL A 121 0.38 12.50 1.31
C VAL A 121 1.78 11.93 1.14
N VAL A 122 2.12 11.52 -0.07
CA VAL A 122 3.46 10.99 -0.39
C VAL A 122 4.53 12.05 -0.22
N ASP A 123 4.27 13.29 -0.65
CA ASP A 123 5.18 14.44 -0.47
C ASP A 123 5.41 14.75 1.02
N GLY A 124 4.38 14.64 1.85
CA GLY A 124 4.51 14.78 3.31
C GLY A 124 5.40 13.70 3.93
N ILE A 125 5.29 12.44 3.46
CA ILE A 125 6.16 11.34 3.89
C ILE A 125 7.61 11.60 3.46
N VAL A 126 7.84 12.02 2.22
CA VAL A 126 9.18 12.38 1.70
C VAL A 126 9.78 13.51 2.52
N ALA A 127 8.99 14.53 2.88
CA ALA A 127 9.46 15.61 3.75
C ALA A 127 9.92 15.09 5.13
N GLY A 128 9.18 14.15 5.72
CA GLY A 128 9.58 13.49 6.96
C GLY A 128 10.87 12.67 6.84
N LEU A 129 11.03 11.92 5.75
CA LEU A 129 12.25 11.15 5.48
C LEU A 129 13.49 12.08 5.32
N ARG A 130 13.32 13.24 4.68
CA ARG A 130 14.37 14.25 4.59
C ARG A 130 14.76 14.79 5.97
N LEU A 131 13.82 14.97 6.91
CA LEU A 131 14.11 15.34 8.29
C LEU A 131 14.90 14.27 9.05
N ALA A 132 14.74 12.99 8.68
CA ALA A 132 15.58 11.90 9.18
C ALA A 132 16.97 11.85 8.54
N GLY A 133 17.23 12.65 7.50
CA GLY A 133 18.48 12.67 6.76
C GLY A 133 18.57 11.65 5.62
N VAL A 134 17.46 10.99 5.27
CA VAL A 134 17.42 10.08 4.11
C VAL A 134 17.53 10.91 2.83
N LYS A 135 18.49 10.57 1.98
CA LYS A 135 18.69 11.25 0.69
C LYS A 135 17.59 10.87 -0.29
N ASP A 136 17.21 11.80 -1.16
CA ASP A 136 16.17 11.58 -2.17
C ASP A 136 16.45 10.35 -3.04
N GLU A 137 17.71 10.08 -3.39
CA GLU A 137 18.12 8.93 -4.19
C GLU A 137 17.89 7.58 -3.48
N ASN A 138 17.73 7.62 -2.18
CA ASN A 138 17.44 6.45 -1.34
C ASN A 138 15.95 6.31 -0.99
N ILE A 139 15.08 7.08 -1.62
CA ILE A 139 13.63 7.00 -1.46
C ILE A 139 13.02 6.46 -2.76
N LEU A 140 12.22 5.41 -2.65
CA LEU A 140 11.51 4.82 -3.79
C LEU A 140 10.00 4.74 -3.50
N ILE A 141 9.23 5.50 -4.25
CA ILE A 141 7.77 5.38 -4.34
C ILE A 141 7.47 4.24 -5.31
N TRP A 142 6.71 3.24 -4.87
CA TRP A 142 6.51 2.07 -5.71
C TRP A 142 5.14 1.39 -5.58
N GLU A 143 4.78 0.69 -6.63
CA GLU A 143 3.65 -0.21 -6.74
C GLU A 143 4.07 -1.43 -7.55
N ARG A 144 3.15 -2.33 -7.81
CA ARG A 144 3.39 -3.53 -8.60
C ARG A 144 3.78 -3.20 -10.03
N THR A 145 3.12 -2.20 -10.65
CA THR A 145 3.35 -1.81 -12.04
C THR A 145 3.45 -0.30 -12.24
N ASN A 146 4.25 0.11 -13.24
CA ASN A 146 4.29 1.50 -13.70
C ASN A 146 2.90 2.00 -14.13
N ARG A 147 2.09 1.13 -14.76
CA ARG A 147 0.73 1.47 -15.20
C ARG A 147 -0.15 1.88 -14.02
N GLU A 148 -0.07 1.20 -12.89
CA GLU A 148 -0.85 1.53 -11.70
C GLU A 148 -0.41 2.87 -11.10
N LEU A 149 0.89 3.16 -11.05
CA LEU A 149 1.42 4.46 -10.61
C LEU A 149 0.96 5.61 -11.52
N ILE A 150 1.11 5.47 -12.83
CA ILE A 150 0.66 6.47 -13.82
C ILE A 150 -0.85 6.69 -13.70
N GLY A 151 -1.63 5.59 -13.62
CA GLY A 151 -3.08 5.64 -13.43
C GLY A 151 -3.51 6.34 -12.15
N ALA A 152 -2.68 6.32 -11.11
CA ALA A 152 -2.89 7.04 -9.85
C ALA A 152 -2.42 8.50 -9.89
N GLY A 153 -1.75 8.94 -10.96
CA GLY A 153 -1.29 10.31 -11.14
C GLY A 153 0.17 10.55 -10.74
N PHE A 154 0.94 9.49 -10.49
CA PHE A 154 2.37 9.61 -10.19
C PHE A 154 3.20 9.66 -11.47
N THR A 155 4.27 10.45 -11.45
CA THR A 155 5.24 10.54 -12.55
C THR A 155 6.36 9.54 -12.33
N ILE A 156 6.62 8.69 -13.33
CA ILE A 156 7.70 7.71 -13.26
C ILE A 156 9.06 8.41 -13.27
N ASN A 157 9.89 8.07 -12.31
CA ASN A 157 11.27 8.53 -12.20
C ASN A 157 12.21 7.34 -11.92
N THR A 158 12.93 6.92 -12.94
CA THR A 158 13.99 5.89 -12.87
C THR A 158 15.38 6.50 -12.88
N SER A 159 15.53 7.82 -12.85
CA SER A 159 16.82 8.49 -12.88
C SER A 159 17.62 8.25 -11.60
N LYS A 160 18.93 8.50 -11.66
CA LYS A 160 19.80 8.42 -10.47
C LYS A 160 19.61 9.60 -9.51
N LYS A 161 18.88 10.65 -9.93
CA LYS A 161 18.69 11.88 -9.15
C LYS A 161 17.26 12.00 -8.64
N GLY A 162 17.13 12.50 -7.43
CA GLY A 162 15.83 12.76 -6.78
C GLY A 162 15.12 11.48 -6.32
N VAL A 163 13.91 11.66 -5.81
CA VAL A 163 13.05 10.58 -5.34
C VAL A 163 12.66 9.69 -6.51
N LYS A 164 12.92 8.40 -6.39
CA LYS A 164 12.55 7.42 -7.41
C LYS A 164 11.05 7.10 -7.35
N CYS A 165 10.47 6.83 -8.51
CA CYS A 165 9.07 6.41 -8.60
C CYS A 165 8.91 5.41 -9.75
N PHE A 166 8.75 4.12 -9.45
CA PHE A 166 8.53 3.10 -10.48
C PHE A 166 7.95 1.81 -9.90
N GLY A 167 7.31 1.01 -10.75
CA GLY A 167 6.76 -0.30 -10.40
C GLY A 167 7.80 -1.41 -10.39
N SER A 168 7.49 -2.51 -9.72
CA SER A 168 8.32 -3.72 -9.75
C SER A 168 8.59 -4.19 -11.18
N ASP A 169 7.64 -4.01 -12.10
CA ASP A 169 7.75 -4.37 -13.53
C ASP A 169 8.79 -3.55 -14.31
N ALA A 170 9.33 -2.47 -13.75
CA ALA A 170 10.41 -1.69 -14.35
C ALA A 170 11.79 -2.33 -14.16
N LEU A 171 11.93 -3.27 -13.22
CA LEU A 171 13.19 -3.94 -12.95
C LEU A 171 13.45 -5.07 -13.94
N GLU A 172 14.73 -5.35 -14.21
CA GLU A 172 15.15 -6.51 -15.00
C GLU A 172 14.74 -7.82 -14.32
N LEU A 173 14.86 -7.87 -12.99
CA LEU A 173 14.38 -8.96 -12.14
C LEU A 173 13.29 -8.43 -11.19
N PRO A 174 12.02 -8.45 -11.60
CA PRO A 174 10.92 -7.87 -10.82
C PRO A 174 10.66 -8.58 -9.50
N TYR A 175 10.85 -9.89 -9.48
CA TYR A 175 10.56 -10.77 -8.35
C TYR A 175 11.73 -11.71 -8.09
N ASP A 176 11.84 -12.20 -6.85
CA ASP A 176 12.84 -13.18 -6.47
C ASP A 176 12.82 -14.41 -7.38
N ALA A 177 13.99 -14.99 -7.64
CA ALA A 177 14.10 -16.23 -8.41
C ALA A 177 13.65 -17.46 -7.61
N THR A 178 13.63 -17.36 -6.28
CA THR A 178 13.28 -18.44 -5.35
C THR A 178 11.94 -18.21 -4.67
N LEU A 179 11.15 -19.28 -4.57
CA LEU A 179 9.89 -19.28 -3.86
C LEU A 179 10.14 -19.10 -2.35
N GLN A 180 9.44 -18.15 -1.76
CA GLN A 180 9.40 -17.90 -0.32
C GLN A 180 8.08 -18.38 0.26
N PHE A 181 8.07 -18.76 1.54
CA PHE A 181 6.89 -19.25 2.21
C PHE A 181 6.56 -18.44 3.47
N ALA A 182 5.26 -18.16 3.65
CA ALA A 182 4.70 -17.59 4.86
C ALA A 182 3.38 -18.33 5.15
N GLY A 183 3.41 -19.30 6.05
CA GLY A 183 2.29 -20.21 6.27
C GLY A 183 1.90 -20.95 4.98
N SER A 184 0.65 -20.81 4.55
CA SER A 184 0.12 -21.40 3.31
C SER A 184 0.41 -20.55 2.05
N VAL A 185 1.01 -19.36 2.21
CA VAL A 185 1.40 -18.52 1.08
C VAL A 185 2.77 -18.92 0.57
N GLY A 186 2.83 -19.41 -0.69
CA GLY A 186 4.08 -19.65 -1.40
C GLY A 186 4.20 -18.73 -2.62
N SER A 187 5.12 -17.77 -2.61
CA SER A 187 5.27 -16.78 -3.68
C SER A 187 6.69 -16.24 -3.80
N CYS A 188 6.96 -15.56 -4.93
CA CYS A 188 8.17 -14.75 -5.10
C CYS A 188 7.84 -13.30 -4.72
N PHE A 189 8.68 -12.70 -3.88
CA PHE A 189 8.53 -11.31 -3.48
C PHE A 189 9.15 -10.37 -4.51
N SER A 190 8.59 -9.15 -4.59
CA SER A 190 9.23 -8.09 -5.36
C SER A 190 10.65 -7.84 -4.84
N THR A 191 11.62 -7.81 -5.77
CA THR A 191 13.03 -7.54 -5.43
C THR A 191 13.21 -6.15 -4.84
N ILE A 192 12.29 -5.22 -5.08
CA ILE A 192 12.26 -3.93 -4.37
C ILE A 192 12.23 -4.17 -2.87
N LEU A 193 11.34 -5.05 -2.40
CA LEU A 193 11.20 -5.33 -0.98
C LEU A 193 12.26 -6.29 -0.45
N SER A 194 12.51 -7.40 -1.16
CA SER A 194 13.40 -8.44 -0.66
C SER A 194 14.87 -8.00 -0.64
N THR A 195 15.30 -7.29 -1.69
CA THR A 195 16.72 -7.02 -1.95
C THR A 195 17.12 -5.57 -1.70
N TYR A 196 16.28 -4.59 -2.10
CA TYR A 196 16.72 -3.20 -2.12
C TYR A 196 16.30 -2.41 -0.87
N CYS A 197 15.05 -2.54 -0.42
CA CYS A 197 14.59 -1.80 0.74
C CYS A 197 15.20 -2.31 2.05
N THR A 198 15.71 -1.39 2.86
CA THR A 198 16.08 -1.62 4.26
C THR A 198 14.93 -1.26 5.21
N ALA A 199 14.04 -0.37 4.76
CA ALA A 199 12.86 0.08 5.47
C ALA A 199 11.66 0.22 4.54
N LEU A 200 10.47 -0.04 5.07
CA LEU A 200 9.19 0.03 4.36
C LEU A 200 8.25 1.02 5.06
N ILE A 201 7.67 1.92 4.27
CA ILE A 201 6.47 2.68 4.64
C ILE A 201 5.32 2.13 3.80
N ASN A 202 4.27 1.71 4.48
CA ASN A 202 3.07 1.15 3.86
C ASN A 202 1.98 2.22 3.78
N VAL A 203 1.56 2.57 2.56
CA VAL A 203 0.58 3.64 2.32
C VAL A 203 -0.68 3.08 1.64
N PRO A 204 -1.56 2.43 2.41
CA PRO A 204 -2.86 2.00 1.93
C PRO A 204 -3.84 3.17 1.82
N VAL A 205 -5.04 2.89 1.28
CA VAL A 205 -6.19 3.79 1.26
C VAL A 205 -7.31 3.23 2.14
N LEU A 206 -8.02 4.10 2.83
CA LEU A 206 -9.18 3.75 3.65
C LEU A 206 -10.37 3.37 2.75
N LYS A 207 -10.46 2.10 2.35
CA LYS A 207 -11.51 1.61 1.46
C LYS A 207 -11.92 0.17 1.76
N ASP A 208 -13.16 -0.16 1.38
CA ASP A 208 -13.66 -1.53 1.41
C ASP A 208 -13.02 -2.41 0.31
N HIS A 209 -13.27 -3.71 0.39
CA HIS A 209 -12.88 -4.71 -0.60
C HIS A 209 -13.98 -5.76 -0.72
N ASP A 210 -14.33 -6.13 -1.94
CA ASP A 210 -15.41 -7.07 -2.27
C ASP A 210 -15.21 -8.47 -1.66
N LEU A 211 -13.98 -8.94 -1.53
CA LEU A 211 -13.66 -10.25 -0.96
C LEU A 211 -13.12 -10.16 0.46
N ALA A 212 -12.10 -9.33 0.70
CA ALA A 212 -11.41 -9.26 2.00
C ALA A 212 -12.14 -8.38 3.04
N GLY A 213 -13.26 -7.77 2.69
CA GLY A 213 -13.99 -6.80 3.51
C GLY A 213 -13.41 -5.40 3.41
N VAL A 214 -12.13 -5.23 3.70
CA VAL A 214 -11.44 -3.93 3.63
C VAL A 214 -10.09 -4.05 2.91
N THR A 215 -9.67 -2.96 2.26
CA THR A 215 -8.31 -2.77 1.74
C THR A 215 -7.62 -1.78 2.65
N LEU A 216 -6.71 -2.26 3.48
CA LEU A 216 -5.96 -1.46 4.44
C LEU A 216 -4.49 -1.89 4.44
N ALA A 217 -3.78 -1.74 5.55
CA ALA A 217 -2.34 -1.94 5.62
C ALA A 217 -1.91 -3.36 5.21
N MET A 218 -2.47 -4.40 5.85
CA MET A 218 -2.05 -5.77 5.56
C MET A 218 -2.45 -6.21 4.15
N LYS A 219 -3.67 -5.87 3.68
CA LYS A 219 -4.12 -6.23 2.32
C LYS A 219 -3.31 -5.53 1.22
N ASN A 220 -2.81 -4.29 1.47
CA ASN A 220 -1.96 -3.57 0.53
C ASN A 220 -0.68 -4.36 0.19
N LEU A 221 -0.21 -5.18 1.12
CA LEU A 221 1.00 -6.00 0.95
C LEU A 221 0.80 -7.23 0.03
N PHE A 222 -0.41 -7.52 -0.43
CA PHE A 222 -0.58 -8.46 -1.55
C PHE A 222 0.10 -7.95 -2.83
N GLY A 223 0.28 -6.64 -2.97
CA GLY A 223 1.03 -6.04 -4.09
C GLY A 223 2.54 -6.29 -4.06
N VAL A 224 3.09 -6.89 -2.98
CA VAL A 224 4.53 -7.19 -2.90
C VAL A 224 4.88 -8.59 -3.40
N ILE A 225 3.89 -9.43 -3.72
CA ILE A 225 4.09 -10.80 -4.21
C ILE A 225 3.66 -10.95 -5.68
N HIS A 226 4.24 -11.93 -6.36
CA HIS A 226 4.05 -12.16 -7.79
C HIS A 226 2.62 -12.60 -8.16
N ASN A 227 1.98 -13.43 -7.35
CA ASN A 227 0.72 -14.10 -7.67
C ASN A 227 -0.42 -13.84 -6.65
N PRO A 228 -0.73 -12.56 -6.30
CA PRO A 228 -1.67 -12.24 -5.23
C PRO A 228 -3.08 -12.81 -5.47
N ASN A 229 -3.48 -12.95 -6.74
CA ASN A 229 -4.83 -13.45 -7.10
C ASN A 229 -5.10 -14.87 -6.61
N ARG A 230 -4.06 -15.68 -6.38
CA ARG A 230 -4.18 -17.03 -5.84
C ARG A 230 -4.74 -17.07 -4.41
N TYR A 231 -4.67 -15.98 -3.67
CA TYR A 231 -4.94 -15.90 -2.25
C TYR A 231 -6.18 -15.05 -1.93
N HIS A 232 -7.21 -15.12 -2.81
CA HIS A 232 -8.45 -14.35 -2.65
C HIS A 232 -9.65 -15.16 -2.17
N ASP A 233 -9.56 -16.48 -2.11
CA ASP A 233 -10.58 -17.34 -1.52
C ASP A 233 -10.68 -17.14 0.02
N ASN A 234 -11.74 -17.66 0.62
CA ASN A 234 -12.04 -17.55 2.06
C ASN A 234 -11.88 -16.14 2.65
N ASN A 235 -12.30 -15.10 1.93
CA ASN A 235 -12.13 -13.68 2.33
C ASN A 235 -10.65 -13.28 2.48
N CYS A 236 -9.75 -13.89 1.72
CA CYS A 236 -8.29 -13.71 1.82
C CYS A 236 -7.69 -14.12 3.18
N ASP A 237 -8.41 -14.90 3.99
CA ASP A 237 -7.97 -15.41 5.28
C ASP A 237 -7.63 -16.92 5.16
N PRO A 238 -6.49 -17.41 5.69
CA PRO A 238 -5.51 -16.70 6.54
C PRO A 238 -4.42 -15.94 5.77
N TYR A 239 -4.44 -15.93 4.46
CA TYR A 239 -3.32 -15.54 3.59
C TYR A 239 -2.77 -14.14 3.84
N ILE A 240 -3.64 -13.14 4.10
CA ILE A 240 -3.19 -11.77 4.43
C ILE A 240 -2.39 -11.76 5.73
N ALA A 241 -2.89 -12.46 6.75
CA ALA A 241 -2.24 -12.56 8.05
C ALA A 241 -0.90 -13.30 7.94
N GLU A 242 -0.90 -14.47 7.30
CA GLU A 242 0.30 -15.28 7.10
C GLU A 242 1.37 -14.55 6.30
N LEU A 243 1.01 -13.89 5.19
CA LEU A 243 1.96 -13.09 4.40
C LEU A 243 2.63 -12.02 5.25
N SER A 244 1.88 -11.40 6.17
CA SER A 244 2.39 -10.34 7.05
C SER A 244 3.40 -10.84 8.09
N THR A 245 3.49 -12.16 8.32
CA THR A 245 4.51 -12.74 9.21
C THR A 245 5.90 -12.84 8.56
N HIS A 246 5.97 -12.71 7.21
CA HIS A 246 7.23 -12.90 6.50
C HIS A 246 8.27 -11.84 6.90
N PRO A 247 9.55 -12.21 7.14
CA PRO A 247 10.59 -11.28 7.59
C PRO A 247 10.77 -10.06 6.67
N TYR A 248 10.63 -10.23 5.34
CA TYR A 248 10.72 -9.10 4.41
C TYR A 248 9.67 -8.00 4.67
N ILE A 249 8.54 -8.35 5.26
CA ILE A 249 7.49 -7.41 5.67
C ILE A 249 7.70 -7.00 7.12
N LYS A 250 7.65 -7.96 8.04
CA LYS A 250 7.65 -7.72 9.48
C LYS A 250 8.87 -6.91 9.94
N ASP A 251 10.06 -7.25 9.45
CA ASP A 251 11.31 -6.63 9.92
C ASP A 251 11.61 -5.29 9.24
N LYS A 252 10.94 -4.99 8.10
CA LYS A 252 11.19 -3.77 7.32
C LYS A 252 10.10 -2.72 7.44
N GLN A 253 8.85 -3.09 7.76
CA GLN A 253 7.75 -2.16 7.89
C GLN A 253 7.89 -1.34 9.17
N ARG A 254 8.22 -0.06 9.04
CA ARG A 254 8.45 0.85 10.17
C ARG A 254 7.32 1.85 10.38
N LEU A 255 6.52 2.09 9.35
CA LEU A 255 5.41 3.04 9.42
C LEU A 255 4.28 2.62 8.48
N ILE A 256 3.07 2.78 8.95
CA ILE A 256 1.84 2.69 8.19
C ILE A 256 1.19 4.07 8.19
N LEU A 257 0.83 4.54 7.01
CA LEU A 257 0.11 5.79 6.84
C LEU A 257 -1.04 5.57 5.86
N CYS A 258 -2.22 5.24 6.41
CA CYS A 258 -3.41 5.01 5.60
C CYS A 258 -4.02 6.35 5.19
N ASP A 259 -4.09 6.57 3.88
CA ASP A 259 -4.76 7.74 3.31
C ASP A 259 -6.27 7.58 3.36
N GLY A 260 -6.91 8.45 4.10
CA GLY A 260 -8.35 8.60 4.20
C GLY A 260 -8.82 10.01 3.84
N LEU A 261 -8.03 10.80 3.09
CA LEU A 261 -8.51 12.10 2.61
C LEU A 261 -9.80 11.92 1.83
N LEU A 262 -9.82 10.96 0.91
CA LEU A 262 -11.01 10.39 0.31
C LEU A 262 -11.07 8.91 0.68
N ALA A 263 -12.18 8.45 1.23
CA ALA A 263 -12.41 7.07 1.62
C ALA A 263 -13.59 6.47 0.87
N GLN A 264 -13.74 5.12 0.89
CA GLN A 264 -14.87 4.42 0.28
C GLN A 264 -15.34 3.27 1.15
N CYS A 265 -16.67 3.10 1.31
CA CYS A 265 -17.25 2.11 2.21
C CYS A 265 -17.97 0.94 1.51
N HIS A 266 -18.13 0.98 0.18
CA HIS A 266 -18.80 -0.08 -0.58
C HIS A 266 -18.36 -0.11 -2.04
N GLY A 267 -18.35 -1.32 -2.64
CA GLY A 267 -18.03 -1.54 -4.06
C GLY A 267 -16.54 -1.51 -4.42
N GLY A 268 -15.65 -1.55 -3.41
CA GLY A 268 -14.21 -1.68 -3.61
C GLY A 268 -13.80 -3.06 -4.17
N PRO A 269 -12.57 -3.21 -4.70
CA PRO A 269 -11.46 -2.26 -4.60
C PRO A 269 -11.50 -1.08 -5.59
N SER A 270 -12.38 -1.11 -6.62
CA SER A 270 -12.50 -0.05 -7.62
C SER A 270 -13.22 1.17 -7.06
N TYR A 271 -12.94 2.36 -7.63
CA TYR A 271 -13.63 3.59 -7.23
C TYR A 271 -15.12 3.55 -7.58
N LYS A 272 -15.97 3.94 -6.62
CA LYS A 272 -17.42 4.09 -6.74
C LYS A 272 -17.84 5.41 -6.10
N GLN A 273 -18.08 6.43 -6.92
CA GLN A 273 -18.38 7.79 -6.46
C GLN A 273 -19.50 7.86 -5.42
N GLN A 274 -20.57 7.10 -5.60
CA GLN A 274 -21.73 7.08 -4.68
C GLN A 274 -21.41 6.52 -3.28
N TRP A 275 -20.30 5.82 -3.11
CA TRP A 275 -19.87 5.21 -1.85
C TRP A 275 -18.58 5.81 -1.29
N ALA A 276 -18.04 6.82 -2.00
CA ALA A 276 -16.90 7.59 -1.55
C ALA A 276 -17.35 8.75 -0.66
N TRP A 277 -16.49 9.08 0.33
CA TRP A 277 -16.73 10.23 1.19
C TRP A 277 -15.42 10.86 1.65
N ASN A 278 -15.46 12.16 1.94
CA ASN A 278 -14.33 12.86 2.53
C ASN A 278 -14.25 12.47 4.02
N PHE A 279 -13.39 11.47 4.34
CA PHE A 279 -13.03 11.20 5.72
C PHE A 279 -12.10 12.32 6.22
N SER A 280 -11.33 12.93 5.33
CA SER A 280 -10.46 14.08 5.57
C SER A 280 -9.42 13.82 6.66
N GLY A 281 -8.88 12.62 6.71
CA GLY A 281 -7.94 12.22 7.74
C GLY A 281 -6.98 11.13 7.31
N LEU A 282 -5.99 10.88 8.15
CA LEU A 282 -4.95 9.88 8.00
C LEU A 282 -4.97 8.96 9.22
N ILE A 283 -4.74 7.65 9.01
CA ILE A 283 -4.55 6.69 10.10
C ILE A 283 -3.06 6.32 10.10
N ILE A 284 -2.38 6.58 11.21
CA ILE A 284 -0.93 6.44 11.34
C ILE A 284 -0.64 5.45 12.47
N SER A 285 0.18 4.42 12.18
CA SER A 285 0.53 3.38 13.16
C SER A 285 1.84 2.68 12.77
N GLN A 286 2.41 1.94 13.70
CA GLN A 286 3.41 0.88 13.43
C GLN A 286 2.77 -0.51 13.50
N ASP A 287 1.60 -0.64 14.13
CA ASP A 287 0.82 -1.86 14.25
C ASP A 287 -0.20 -1.96 13.11
N ALA A 288 0.06 -2.87 12.16
CA ALA A 288 -0.80 -3.07 11.00
C ALA A 288 -2.18 -3.65 11.38
N VAL A 289 -2.23 -4.47 12.42
CA VAL A 289 -3.47 -5.07 12.90
C VAL A 289 -4.36 -4.02 13.53
N ALA A 290 -3.77 -3.15 14.38
CA ALA A 290 -4.51 -2.05 15.01
C ALA A 290 -4.97 -1.00 13.99
N ALA A 291 -4.13 -0.65 13.01
CA ALA A 291 -4.51 0.25 11.92
C ALA A 291 -5.69 -0.30 11.11
N ASP A 292 -5.65 -1.61 10.78
CA ASP A 292 -6.70 -2.27 10.01
C ASP A 292 -7.99 -2.43 10.84
N ALA A 293 -7.89 -2.70 12.14
CA ALA A 293 -9.05 -2.77 13.03
C ALA A 293 -9.76 -1.40 13.14
N ILE A 294 -9.02 -0.31 13.32
CA ILE A 294 -9.56 1.06 13.34
C ILE A 294 -10.14 1.44 11.97
N GLY A 295 -9.45 1.12 10.88
CA GLY A 295 -9.94 1.41 9.52
C GLY A 295 -11.23 0.64 9.20
N ALA A 296 -11.34 -0.63 9.61
CA ALA A 296 -12.55 -1.43 9.46
C ALA A 296 -13.71 -0.87 10.27
N ASP A 297 -13.49 -0.43 11.51
CA ASP A 297 -14.50 0.22 12.36
C ASP A 297 -15.02 1.54 11.73
N ILE A 298 -14.13 2.35 11.17
CA ILE A 298 -14.50 3.58 10.45
C ILE A 298 -15.41 3.26 9.24
N ILE A 299 -15.04 2.25 8.45
CA ILE A 299 -15.83 1.80 7.29
C ILE A 299 -17.18 1.28 7.74
N GLU A 300 -17.25 0.45 8.78
CA GLU A 300 -18.53 -0.09 9.29
C GLU A 300 -19.44 1.02 9.84
N LYS A 301 -18.90 2.02 10.54
CA LYS A 301 -19.65 3.17 10.98
C LYS A 301 -20.25 3.94 9.81
N LYS A 302 -19.46 4.16 8.73
CA LYS A 302 -19.96 4.83 7.52
C LYS A 302 -21.02 4.00 6.80
N ARG A 303 -20.85 2.68 6.74
CA ARG A 303 -21.87 1.75 6.19
C ARG A 303 -23.19 1.86 6.96
N LYS A 304 -23.12 1.88 8.29
CA LYS A 304 -24.31 2.06 9.16
C LYS A 304 -25.01 3.40 8.91
N GLU A 305 -24.26 4.50 8.78
CA GLU A 305 -24.82 5.83 8.45
C GLU A 305 -25.59 5.82 7.12
N LEU A 306 -25.13 5.01 6.16
CA LEU A 306 -25.73 4.87 4.83
C LEU A 306 -26.76 3.74 4.74
N ASN A 307 -27.16 3.13 5.87
CA ASN A 307 -28.08 2.00 5.94
C ASN A 307 -27.64 0.79 5.10
N LEU A 308 -26.33 0.59 4.92
CA LEU A 308 -25.76 -0.61 4.31
C LEU A 308 -25.63 -1.73 5.34
N LYS A 309 -25.75 -2.98 4.88
CA LYS A 309 -25.52 -4.16 5.73
C LYS A 309 -24.08 -4.17 6.24
N PRO A 310 -23.82 -4.62 7.48
CA PRO A 310 -22.47 -4.87 7.97
C PRO A 310 -21.71 -5.82 7.03
N LEU A 311 -20.38 -5.66 6.94
CA LEU A 311 -19.53 -6.52 6.11
C LEU A 311 -19.70 -8.01 6.44
N LYS A 312 -19.93 -8.33 7.72
CA LYS A 312 -20.16 -9.71 8.17
C LYS A 312 -21.45 -10.30 7.58
N GLU A 313 -22.53 -9.52 7.50
CA GLU A 313 -23.81 -9.96 6.93
C GLU A 313 -23.75 -10.09 5.41
N GLU A 314 -22.84 -9.36 4.75
CA GLU A 314 -22.54 -9.52 3.32
C GLU A 314 -21.56 -10.67 3.04
N GLY A 315 -21.17 -11.47 4.05
CA GLY A 315 -20.25 -12.60 3.89
C GLY A 315 -18.80 -12.21 3.66
N ARG A 316 -18.41 -10.95 3.90
CA ARG A 316 -17.06 -10.44 3.64
C ARG A 316 -16.43 -9.75 4.87
N ALA A 317 -16.63 -10.34 6.04
CA ALA A 317 -15.94 -9.89 7.26
C ALA A 317 -14.41 -9.95 7.06
N PRO A 318 -13.64 -8.93 7.49
CA PRO A 318 -12.19 -8.93 7.39
C PRO A 318 -11.55 -9.85 8.46
N LYS A 319 -11.76 -11.18 8.32
CA LYS A 319 -11.35 -12.20 9.27
C LYS A 319 -9.84 -12.20 9.53
N TYR A 320 -9.06 -11.87 8.51
CA TYR A 320 -7.61 -11.82 8.57
C TYR A 320 -7.06 -10.91 9.68
N ILE A 321 -7.82 -9.89 10.12
CA ILE A 321 -7.42 -9.01 11.23
C ILE A 321 -7.35 -9.81 12.54
N ALA A 322 -8.37 -10.64 12.81
CA ALA A 322 -8.36 -11.50 14.00
C ALA A 322 -7.31 -12.61 13.90
N THR A 323 -7.13 -13.19 12.71
CA THR A 323 -6.09 -14.19 12.44
C THR A 323 -4.69 -13.60 12.67
N ALA A 324 -4.42 -12.38 12.19
CA ALA A 324 -3.15 -11.69 12.39
C ALA A 324 -2.87 -11.39 13.87
N ALA A 325 -3.89 -10.96 14.64
CA ALA A 325 -3.76 -10.80 16.07
C ALA A 325 -3.46 -12.14 16.78
N GLY A 326 -4.11 -13.23 16.35
CA GLY A 326 -3.81 -14.58 16.85
C GLY A 326 -2.39 -15.06 16.56
N LEU A 327 -1.79 -14.57 15.47
CA LEU A 327 -0.38 -14.82 15.11
C LEU A 327 0.61 -13.88 15.84
N GLY A 328 0.11 -13.00 16.73
CA GLY A 328 0.95 -12.08 17.51
C GLY A 328 1.49 -10.88 16.72
N LEU A 329 0.84 -10.50 15.61
CA LEU A 329 1.29 -9.39 14.74
C LEU A 329 0.82 -8.01 15.22
N GLY A 330 -0.10 -7.92 16.21
CA GLY A 330 -0.62 -6.68 16.73
C GLY A 330 -1.92 -6.84 17.50
N GLU A 331 -2.57 -5.72 17.84
CA GLU A 331 -3.79 -5.67 18.65
C GLU A 331 -5.03 -5.37 17.77
N ASN A 332 -6.05 -6.23 17.83
CA ASN A 332 -7.30 -6.04 17.07
C ASN A 332 -8.49 -5.60 17.92
N ARG A 333 -8.39 -5.63 19.26
CA ARG A 333 -9.48 -5.25 20.15
C ARG A 333 -9.53 -3.74 20.30
N LEU A 334 -10.63 -3.13 19.85
CA LEU A 334 -10.79 -1.68 19.81
C LEU A 334 -10.66 -1.03 21.20
N ASP A 335 -11.08 -1.71 22.25
CA ASP A 335 -10.97 -1.27 23.65
C ASP A 335 -9.54 -1.31 24.21
N LYS A 336 -8.64 -2.03 23.56
CA LYS A 336 -7.20 -2.11 23.91
C LYS A 336 -6.33 -1.19 23.05
N ILE A 337 -6.87 -0.71 21.93
CA ILE A 337 -6.15 0.21 21.05
C ILE A 337 -6.11 1.60 21.67
N LYS A 338 -4.90 2.11 21.90
CA LYS A 338 -4.69 3.51 22.30
C LYS A 338 -4.87 4.42 21.07
N LEU A 339 -6.08 4.92 20.89
CA LEU A 339 -6.43 5.82 19.81
C LEU A 339 -6.16 7.27 20.21
N ILE A 340 -5.27 7.94 19.47
CA ILE A 340 -4.94 9.37 19.61
C ILE A 340 -5.59 10.12 18.45
N LYS A 341 -6.26 11.23 18.73
CA LYS A 341 -6.89 12.10 17.71
C LYS A 341 -6.25 13.48 17.75
N ILE A 342 -5.85 13.98 16.59
CA ILE A 342 -5.28 15.31 16.41
C ILE A 342 -5.90 16.03 15.22
#